data_818bc292e4a3674e1b88c7a4e7ae3cb8
#
_entry.id   818bc292e4a3674e1b88c7a4e7ae3cb8
#
_cell.length_a   1.000
_cell.length_b   1.000
_cell.length_c   1.000
_cell.angle_alpha   90.00
_cell.angle_beta   90.00
_cell.angle_gamma   90.00
#
_symmetry.space_group_name_H-M   'P 1'
#
loop_
_entity.id
_entity.type
_entity.pdbx_description
1 polymer ?
#
loop_
_entity_poly.entity_id
_entity_poly.type
_entity_poly.pdbx_seq_one_letter_code
_entity_poly.pdbx_strand_id
1 'polypeptide(L)'
;MRLSWTIAFGVLTAWAVVGQAAGHRFATQGENRLAIVGADGSVEREMPWGGIHDIHRLPNGHFMVQRGTAEIVEIEPENGQVVWSYDSGKQGGNEGRPVEVHSFQPLPDGGVMIAESGPGRIIEIDRDGKIQKTIPLKVAHPHPHTDTRLVRKLDDGHYLVCHEGDGTVREYDGAGNVVWEYDIPMFGKPAAEGHGPEAFGNKCFAAVRLENGNTLISTGNGHRVIEVTPAKEIVWTLEQNDLPGITLAWVTTLEVLPNGNYVIGNCHAGPENPTLVEVEPKTKKVVWQFDGHAEFGNSMSNSLLLDVAGVRR
;
A
#
# COMPACT_ATOMS: atom_id res chain seq x y z
N MET A 1 -70.03 18.07 39.06
CA MET A 1 -69.37 17.88 37.73
C MET A 1 -67.94 18.34 37.85
N ARG A 2 -67.01 17.40 38.04
CA ARG A 2 -65.51 17.74 38.13
C ARG A 2 -64.86 17.27 36.84
N LEU A 3 -64.40 18.22 36.04
CA LEU A 3 -63.55 17.92 34.84
C LEU A 3 -62.10 17.61 35.31
N SER A 4 -61.63 16.42 34.97
CA SER A 4 -60.23 16.04 35.13
C SER A 4 -59.51 16.26 33.80
N TRP A 5 -58.44 17.07 33.82
CA TRP A 5 -57.54 17.28 32.69
C TRP A 5 -56.37 16.32 32.84
N THR A 6 -56.22 15.42 31.88
CA THR A 6 -55.03 14.55 31.75
C THR A 6 -54.04 15.20 30.84
N ILE A 7 -52.90 15.59 31.36
CA ILE A 7 -51.74 16.11 30.56
C ILE A 7 -50.93 14.90 30.14
N ALA A 8 -50.87 14.64 28.83
CA ALA A 8 -49.96 13.63 28.26
C ALA A 8 -48.60 14.28 28.01
N PHE A 9 -47.56 13.82 28.69
CA PHE A 9 -46.14 14.16 28.39
C PHE A 9 -45.65 13.27 27.25
N GLY A 10 -45.47 13.85 26.06
CA GLY A 10 -44.79 13.21 24.97
C GLY A 10 -43.26 13.28 25.19
N VAL A 11 -42.62 12.13 25.37
CA VAL A 11 -41.19 12.03 25.40
C VAL A 11 -40.68 12.06 23.94
N LEU A 12 -40.10 13.18 23.53
CA LEU A 12 -39.35 13.28 22.28
C LEU A 12 -37.98 12.61 22.51
N THR A 13 -37.79 11.40 21.99
CA THR A 13 -36.48 10.78 21.85
C THR A 13 -35.76 11.42 20.67
N ALA A 14 -34.82 12.33 20.95
CA ALA A 14 -33.89 12.83 19.96
C ALA A 14 -32.92 11.69 19.59
N TRP A 15 -33.06 11.15 18.41
CA TRP A 15 -32.02 10.29 17.82
C TRP A 15 -30.84 11.20 17.46
N ALA A 16 -29.73 11.09 18.20
CA ALA A 16 -28.47 11.68 17.77
C ALA A 16 -28.04 10.95 16.49
N VAL A 17 -28.13 11.62 15.35
CA VAL A 17 -27.44 11.18 14.14
C VAL A 17 -25.96 11.32 14.46
N VAL A 18 -25.32 10.21 14.83
CA VAL A 18 -23.85 10.13 14.85
C VAL A 18 -23.45 10.33 13.39
N GLY A 19 -22.97 11.51 13.06
CA GLY A 19 -22.43 11.78 11.75
C GLY A 19 -21.35 10.73 11.48
N GLN A 20 -21.56 9.90 10.48
CA GLN A 20 -20.54 9.00 9.98
C GLN A 20 -19.39 9.89 9.54
N ALA A 21 -18.18 9.67 10.07
CA ALA A 21 -17.00 10.39 9.60
C ALA A 21 -16.97 10.25 8.06
N ALA A 22 -16.77 11.35 7.35
CA ALA A 22 -16.63 11.30 5.91
C ALA A 22 -15.52 10.31 5.57
N GLY A 23 -15.81 9.36 4.69
CA GLY A 23 -14.82 8.38 4.23
C GLY A 23 -13.76 9.04 3.37
N HIS A 24 -12.77 8.26 2.96
CA HIS A 24 -11.74 8.72 2.04
C HIS A 24 -12.15 8.60 0.59
N ARG A 25 -11.72 9.54 -0.23
CA ARG A 25 -11.71 9.41 -1.68
C ARG A 25 -10.35 8.86 -2.10
N PHE A 26 -10.33 7.74 -2.83
CA PHE A 26 -9.08 7.06 -3.17
C PHE A 26 -9.14 6.38 -4.54
N ALA A 27 -7.97 6.06 -5.10
CA ALA A 27 -7.82 5.19 -6.24
C ALA A 27 -7.34 3.81 -5.79
N THR A 28 -7.84 2.75 -6.43
CA THR A 28 -7.45 1.36 -6.18
C THR A 28 -7.68 0.49 -7.42
N GLN A 29 -7.14 -0.72 -7.41
CA GLN A 29 -7.35 -1.72 -8.46
C GLN A 29 -7.78 -3.05 -7.83
N GLY A 30 -8.76 -3.69 -8.42
CA GLY A 30 -9.22 -5.05 -8.12
C GLY A 30 -10.20 -5.52 -9.20
N GLU A 31 -10.37 -6.84 -9.32
CA GLU A 31 -11.26 -7.48 -10.31
C GLU A 31 -11.10 -6.92 -11.74
N ASN A 32 -9.82 -6.73 -12.16
CA ASN A 32 -9.45 -6.17 -13.47
C ASN A 32 -10.02 -4.77 -13.75
N ARG A 33 -10.23 -3.96 -12.71
CA ARG A 33 -10.66 -2.56 -12.80
C ARG A 33 -9.73 -1.66 -12.00
N LEU A 34 -9.28 -0.57 -12.60
CA LEU A 34 -8.76 0.59 -11.88
C LEU A 34 -9.93 1.51 -11.60
N ALA A 35 -10.14 1.88 -10.36
CA ALA A 35 -11.29 2.67 -9.95
C ALA A 35 -10.89 3.86 -9.07
N ILE A 36 -11.69 4.93 -9.15
CA ILE A 36 -11.74 6.01 -8.17
C ILE A 36 -13.00 5.78 -7.34
N VAL A 37 -12.83 5.65 -6.04
CA VAL A 37 -13.89 5.46 -5.06
C VAL A 37 -14.10 6.76 -4.31
N GLY A 38 -15.34 7.21 -4.22
CA GLY A 38 -15.74 8.40 -3.50
C GLY A 38 -15.74 8.22 -1.98
N ALA A 39 -15.81 9.33 -1.26
CA ALA A 39 -15.84 9.33 0.20
C ALA A 39 -17.09 8.64 0.80
N ASP A 40 -18.11 8.41 0.01
CA ASP A 40 -19.31 7.65 0.36
C ASP A 40 -19.17 6.14 0.07
N GLY A 41 -18.01 5.70 -0.44
CA GLY A 41 -17.72 4.33 -0.82
C GLY A 41 -18.24 3.94 -2.21
N SER A 42 -18.89 4.83 -2.95
CA SER A 42 -19.35 4.56 -4.31
C SER A 42 -18.21 4.66 -5.32
N VAL A 43 -18.28 3.85 -6.38
CA VAL A 43 -17.36 3.95 -7.51
C VAL A 43 -17.73 5.15 -8.37
N GLU A 44 -16.91 6.22 -8.30
CA GLU A 44 -17.11 7.43 -9.12
C GLU A 44 -16.70 7.22 -10.56
N ARG A 45 -15.66 6.41 -10.77
CA ARG A 45 -15.08 6.15 -12.07
C ARG A 45 -14.34 4.81 -12.09
N GLU A 46 -14.40 4.12 -13.20
CA GLU A 46 -13.65 2.90 -13.42
C GLU A 46 -13.19 2.76 -14.86
N MET A 47 -12.15 1.96 -15.06
CA MET A 47 -11.68 1.55 -16.37
C MET A 47 -11.13 0.11 -16.31
N PRO A 48 -11.21 -0.67 -17.41
CA PRO A 48 -10.58 -1.98 -17.48
C PRO A 48 -9.07 -1.88 -17.24
N TRP A 49 -8.54 -2.63 -16.25
CA TRP A 49 -7.13 -2.61 -15.91
C TRP A 49 -6.70 -3.91 -15.22
N GLY A 50 -5.52 -4.41 -15.57
CA GLY A 50 -4.92 -5.58 -14.91
C GLY A 50 -4.39 -5.27 -13.50
N GLY A 51 -3.68 -6.25 -12.92
CA GLY A 51 -3.12 -6.11 -11.58
C GLY A 51 -2.17 -4.94 -11.45
N ILE A 52 -2.32 -4.17 -10.37
CA ILE A 52 -1.47 -3.04 -10.00
C ILE A 52 -0.95 -3.27 -8.58
N HIS A 53 0.36 -3.10 -8.38
CA HIS A 53 0.97 -3.14 -7.05
C HIS A 53 1.31 -1.75 -6.52
N ASP A 54 1.56 -0.78 -7.40
CA ASP A 54 1.86 0.60 -7.03
C ASP A 54 1.09 1.59 -7.91
N ILE A 55 0.72 2.74 -7.32
CA ILE A 55 -0.05 3.77 -7.99
C ILE A 55 0.36 5.14 -7.46
N HIS A 56 0.60 6.10 -8.35
CA HIS A 56 0.96 7.46 -7.99
C HIS A 56 0.10 8.47 -8.74
N ARG A 57 -0.27 9.55 -8.06
CA ARG A 57 -0.86 10.73 -8.69
C ARG A 57 0.23 11.74 -8.99
N LEU A 58 0.29 12.19 -10.23
CA LEU A 58 1.23 13.21 -10.67
C LEU A 58 0.67 14.63 -10.43
N PRO A 59 1.54 15.66 -10.41
CA PRO A 59 1.09 17.05 -10.22
C PRO A 59 0.10 17.55 -11.28
N ASN A 60 0.15 17.00 -12.50
CA ASN A 60 -0.81 17.29 -13.58
C ASN A 60 -2.17 16.60 -13.41
N GLY A 61 -2.33 15.78 -12.36
CA GLY A 61 -3.54 15.00 -12.08
C GLY A 61 -3.58 13.62 -12.71
N HIS A 62 -2.64 13.28 -13.59
CA HIS A 62 -2.54 11.95 -14.17
C HIS A 62 -2.17 10.89 -13.13
N PHE A 63 -2.41 9.63 -13.46
CA PHE A 63 -1.90 8.50 -12.67
C PHE A 63 -0.71 7.85 -13.35
N MET A 64 0.28 7.49 -12.56
CA MET A 64 1.33 6.56 -12.95
C MET A 64 1.00 5.20 -12.35
N VAL A 65 0.88 4.19 -13.21
CA VAL A 65 0.43 2.83 -12.86
C VAL A 65 1.21 1.77 -13.62
N GLN A 66 1.19 0.56 -13.12
CA GLN A 66 1.72 -0.61 -13.83
C GLN A 66 0.73 -1.08 -14.91
N ARG A 67 1.25 -1.54 -16.05
CA ARG A 67 0.51 -2.25 -17.08
C ARG A 67 1.21 -3.57 -17.43
N GLY A 68 0.51 -4.68 -17.28
CA GLY A 68 1.13 -6.00 -17.40
C GLY A 68 2.16 -6.25 -16.29
N THR A 69 3.24 -6.98 -16.57
CA THR A 69 4.23 -7.38 -15.55
C THR A 69 5.36 -6.37 -15.38
N ALA A 70 5.77 -5.66 -16.43
CA ALA A 70 7.00 -4.86 -16.43
C ALA A 70 6.87 -3.45 -17.03
N GLU A 71 5.70 -3.06 -17.51
CA GLU A 71 5.48 -1.76 -18.11
C GLU A 71 4.87 -0.79 -17.09
N ILE A 72 5.42 0.43 -17.05
CA ILE A 72 4.89 1.55 -16.28
C ILE A 72 4.32 2.53 -17.26
N VAL A 73 3.12 3.04 -16.99
CA VAL A 73 2.45 4.02 -17.85
C VAL A 73 1.96 5.21 -17.05
N GLU A 74 1.97 6.38 -17.69
CA GLU A 74 1.21 7.53 -17.26
C GLU A 74 -0.10 7.57 -18.02
N ILE A 75 -1.21 7.69 -17.32
CA ILE A 75 -2.56 7.71 -17.89
C ILE A 75 -3.34 8.93 -17.47
N GLU A 76 -4.21 9.39 -18.35
CA GLU A 76 -5.27 10.34 -18.02
C GLU A 76 -6.36 9.59 -17.24
N PRO A 77 -6.70 9.99 -16.00
CA PRO A 77 -7.67 9.27 -15.18
C PRO A 77 -9.11 9.35 -15.70
N GLU A 78 -9.40 10.28 -16.62
CA GLU A 78 -10.73 10.47 -17.22
C GLU A 78 -11.10 9.36 -18.21
N ASN A 79 -10.14 8.84 -18.94
CA ASN A 79 -10.39 7.93 -20.08
C ASN A 79 -9.39 6.76 -20.17
N GLY A 80 -8.35 6.73 -19.32
CA GLY A 80 -7.31 5.72 -19.34
C GLY A 80 -6.32 5.84 -20.52
N GLN A 81 -6.33 6.99 -21.21
CA GLN A 81 -5.40 7.22 -22.32
C GLN A 81 -3.95 7.23 -21.80
N VAL A 82 -3.12 6.36 -22.39
CA VAL A 82 -1.69 6.33 -22.10
C VAL A 82 -1.01 7.49 -22.82
N VAL A 83 -0.34 8.34 -22.06
CA VAL A 83 0.40 9.52 -22.58
C VAL A 83 1.91 9.34 -22.47
N TRP A 84 2.39 8.40 -21.68
CA TRP A 84 3.78 8.00 -21.57
C TRP A 84 3.88 6.55 -21.11
N SER A 85 4.94 5.83 -21.54
CA SER A 85 5.22 4.49 -21.05
C SER A 85 6.71 4.16 -21.07
N TYR A 86 7.10 3.24 -20.18
CA TYR A 86 8.40 2.59 -20.17
C TYR A 86 8.21 1.10 -19.84
N ASP A 87 8.72 0.23 -20.70
CA ASP A 87 8.63 -1.22 -20.53
C ASP A 87 10.00 -1.79 -20.13
N SER A 88 10.18 -2.04 -18.83
CA SER A 88 11.41 -2.64 -18.29
C SER A 88 11.72 -4.02 -18.87
N GLY A 89 10.73 -4.75 -19.36
CA GLY A 89 10.95 -6.06 -20.00
C GLY A 89 11.52 -5.98 -21.41
N LYS A 90 11.40 -4.80 -22.05
CA LYS A 90 11.88 -4.57 -23.43
C LYS A 90 13.01 -3.57 -23.54
N GLN A 91 13.36 -2.90 -22.45
CA GLN A 91 14.32 -1.80 -22.43
C GLN A 91 15.33 -1.99 -21.30
N GLY A 92 16.35 -1.11 -21.28
CA GLY A 92 17.31 -1.07 -20.18
C GLY A 92 18.27 -2.27 -20.09
N GLY A 93 18.39 -3.07 -21.16
CA GLY A 93 19.25 -4.27 -21.17
C GLY A 93 18.62 -5.51 -20.55
N ASN A 94 17.28 -5.54 -20.47
CA ASN A 94 16.52 -6.67 -19.91
C ASN A 94 15.91 -7.59 -21.00
N GLU A 95 16.15 -7.32 -22.27
CA GLU A 95 15.55 -8.05 -23.37
C GLU A 95 15.79 -9.57 -23.25
N GLY A 96 14.71 -10.33 -23.21
CA GLY A 96 14.73 -11.79 -23.05
C GLY A 96 14.96 -12.30 -21.64
N ARG A 97 14.94 -11.42 -20.63
CA ARG A 97 15.00 -11.79 -19.21
C ARG A 97 13.61 -11.68 -18.56
N PRO A 98 13.28 -12.51 -17.57
CA PRO A 98 12.08 -12.31 -16.77
C PRO A 98 12.25 -11.05 -15.92
N VAL A 99 11.30 -10.12 -16.05
CA VAL A 99 11.23 -8.87 -15.27
C VAL A 99 9.81 -8.66 -14.79
N GLU A 100 9.66 -8.36 -13.51
CA GLU A 100 8.43 -7.83 -12.95
C GLU A 100 8.71 -6.50 -12.25
N VAL A 101 7.80 -5.55 -12.39
CA VAL A 101 7.88 -4.25 -11.72
C VAL A 101 6.69 -4.13 -10.79
N HIS A 102 6.96 -4.18 -9.48
CA HIS A 102 5.94 -4.03 -8.44
C HIS A 102 5.95 -2.64 -7.81
N SER A 103 7.02 -1.87 -8.04
CA SER A 103 7.18 -0.55 -7.46
C SER A 103 7.93 0.40 -8.39
N PHE A 104 7.46 1.62 -8.41
CA PHE A 104 8.06 2.75 -9.10
C PHE A 104 7.69 4.04 -8.35
N GLN A 105 8.42 5.11 -8.61
CA GLN A 105 8.16 6.40 -7.96
C GLN A 105 8.50 7.55 -8.91
N PRO A 106 7.54 8.45 -9.20
CA PRO A 106 7.84 9.72 -9.87
C PRO A 106 8.86 10.51 -9.06
N LEU A 107 9.88 11.05 -9.72
CA LEU A 107 10.92 11.84 -9.10
C LEU A 107 10.66 13.34 -9.26
N PRO A 108 11.17 14.19 -8.34
CA PRO A 108 10.96 15.64 -8.40
C PRO A 108 11.50 16.32 -9.67
N ASP A 109 12.52 15.73 -10.29
CA ASP A 109 13.11 16.20 -11.55
C ASP A 109 12.33 15.79 -12.80
N GLY A 110 11.20 15.08 -12.61
CA GLY A 110 10.35 14.57 -13.67
C GLY A 110 10.72 13.16 -14.15
N GLY A 111 11.82 12.59 -13.67
CA GLY A 111 12.21 11.19 -13.93
C GLY A 111 11.34 10.19 -13.18
N VAL A 112 11.71 8.91 -13.30
CA VAL A 112 11.02 7.81 -12.62
C VAL A 112 12.04 6.85 -12.01
N MET A 113 11.91 6.55 -10.73
CA MET A 113 12.57 5.42 -10.09
C MET A 113 11.76 4.16 -10.37
N ILE A 114 12.41 3.06 -10.72
CA ILE A 114 11.78 1.77 -11.04
C ILE A 114 12.55 0.66 -10.33
N ALA A 115 11.84 -0.18 -9.58
CA ALA A 115 12.40 -1.39 -8.98
C ALA A 115 12.17 -2.59 -9.92
N GLU A 116 13.23 -3.14 -10.45
CA GLU A 116 13.20 -4.27 -11.39
C GLU A 116 13.49 -5.59 -10.66
N SER A 117 12.44 -6.34 -10.34
CA SER A 117 12.52 -7.72 -9.89
C SER A 117 12.96 -8.63 -11.04
N GLY A 118 13.75 -9.66 -10.74
CA GLY A 118 14.42 -10.49 -11.73
C GLY A 118 15.83 -9.97 -12.03
N PRO A 119 16.01 -8.76 -12.59
CA PRO A 119 17.33 -8.13 -12.68
C PRO A 119 17.97 -7.79 -11.34
N GLY A 120 17.19 -7.66 -10.25
CA GLY A 120 17.68 -7.37 -8.92
C GLY A 120 18.33 -5.99 -8.81
N ARG A 121 17.66 -4.95 -9.31
CA ARG A 121 18.17 -3.58 -9.28
C ARG A 121 17.06 -2.54 -9.22
N ILE A 122 17.44 -1.33 -8.81
CA ILE A 122 16.64 -0.12 -9.02
C ILE A 122 17.30 0.67 -10.15
N ILE A 123 16.51 1.23 -11.06
CA ILE A 123 16.96 2.21 -12.04
C ILE A 123 16.24 3.54 -11.82
N GLU A 124 16.91 4.64 -12.11
CA GLU A 124 16.29 5.95 -12.30
C GLU A 124 16.42 6.33 -13.77
N ILE A 125 15.31 6.65 -14.39
CA ILE A 125 15.25 7.02 -15.80
C ILE A 125 14.72 8.45 -15.97
N ASP A 126 15.11 9.12 -17.04
CA ASP A 126 14.43 10.33 -17.51
C ASP A 126 13.16 10.00 -18.32
N ARG A 127 12.44 11.02 -18.77
CA ARG A 127 11.18 10.84 -19.53
C ARG A 127 11.41 10.29 -20.94
N ASP A 128 12.62 10.32 -21.44
CA ASP A 128 13.01 9.69 -22.71
C ASP A 128 13.38 8.21 -22.53
N GLY A 129 13.31 7.69 -21.29
CA GLY A 129 13.61 6.30 -20.95
C GLY A 129 15.10 6.01 -20.80
N LYS A 130 15.95 7.03 -20.77
CA LYS A 130 17.38 6.84 -20.58
C LYS A 130 17.71 6.64 -19.10
N ILE A 131 18.43 5.56 -18.81
CA ILE A 131 18.89 5.27 -17.46
C ILE A 131 19.94 6.31 -17.04
N GLN A 132 19.66 7.01 -15.94
CA GLN A 132 20.51 8.00 -15.31
C GLN A 132 21.29 7.40 -14.14
N LYS A 133 20.69 6.40 -13.44
CA LYS A 133 21.28 5.75 -12.29
C LYS A 133 20.87 4.28 -12.23
N THR A 134 21.74 3.43 -11.72
CA THR A 134 21.45 2.02 -11.43
C THR A 134 21.99 1.69 -10.04
N ILE A 135 21.13 1.09 -9.20
CA ILE A 135 21.46 0.66 -7.85
C ILE A 135 21.28 -0.85 -7.80
N PRO A 136 22.34 -1.64 -7.63
CA PRO A 136 22.26 -3.08 -7.48
C PRO A 136 21.60 -3.44 -6.15
N LEU A 137 20.73 -4.46 -6.15
CA LEU A 137 20.09 -4.97 -4.95
C LEU A 137 20.71 -6.29 -4.52
N LYS A 138 20.84 -6.47 -3.21
CA LYS A 138 21.19 -7.75 -2.59
C LYS A 138 19.92 -8.59 -2.47
N VAL A 139 19.82 -9.68 -3.21
CA VAL A 139 18.68 -10.62 -3.17
C VAL A 139 19.24 -11.99 -2.81
N ALA A 140 18.77 -12.58 -1.70
CA ALA A 140 19.24 -13.88 -1.23
C ALA A 140 18.51 -15.05 -1.93
N HIS A 141 17.24 -14.86 -2.28
CA HIS A 141 16.39 -15.85 -2.92
C HIS A 141 15.80 -15.29 -4.22
N PRO A 142 16.62 -15.21 -5.30
CA PRO A 142 16.20 -14.54 -6.54
C PRO A 142 14.96 -15.18 -7.18
N HIS A 143 13.93 -14.39 -7.38
CA HIS A 143 12.71 -14.77 -8.07
C HIS A 143 12.00 -13.53 -8.59
N PRO A 144 11.69 -13.41 -9.89
CA PRO A 144 11.16 -12.20 -10.49
C PRO A 144 9.89 -11.66 -9.81
N HIS A 145 9.08 -12.54 -9.23
CA HIS A 145 7.85 -12.15 -8.55
C HIS A 145 8.06 -11.65 -7.10
N THR A 146 9.15 -12.04 -6.44
CA THR A 146 9.32 -11.79 -4.99
C THR A 146 10.61 -11.07 -4.60
N ASP A 147 11.47 -10.70 -5.56
CA ASP A 147 12.71 -9.97 -5.28
C ASP A 147 12.43 -8.63 -4.60
N THR A 148 11.41 -7.91 -5.09
CA THR A 148 10.97 -6.64 -4.51
C THR A 148 9.45 -6.55 -4.43
N ARG A 149 8.95 -5.86 -3.41
CA ARG A 149 7.60 -5.30 -3.34
C ARG A 149 7.68 -3.78 -3.37
N LEU A 150 7.03 -3.05 -2.47
CA LEU A 150 7.11 -1.60 -2.51
C LEU A 150 8.53 -1.10 -2.18
N VAL A 151 8.99 -0.17 -2.98
CA VAL A 151 10.30 0.49 -2.87
C VAL A 151 10.07 2.00 -2.87
N ARG A 152 10.76 2.70 -1.97
CA ARG A 152 10.67 4.16 -1.90
C ARG A 152 12.06 4.78 -1.84
N LYS A 153 12.27 5.80 -2.66
CA LYS A 153 13.42 6.69 -2.53
C LYS A 153 13.14 7.66 -1.38
N LEU A 154 14.05 7.71 -0.42
CA LEU A 154 13.98 8.57 0.74
C LEU A 154 14.51 9.99 0.42
N ASP A 155 14.20 10.96 1.28
CA ASP A 155 14.60 12.36 1.10
C ASP A 155 16.13 12.56 1.13
N ASP A 156 16.86 11.68 1.80
CA ASP A 156 18.32 11.65 1.84
C ASP A 156 18.97 10.99 0.61
N GLY A 157 18.16 10.47 -0.32
CA GLY A 157 18.59 9.81 -1.54
C GLY A 157 18.86 8.33 -1.40
N HIS A 158 18.59 7.72 -0.24
CA HIS A 158 18.60 6.27 -0.03
C HIS A 158 17.33 5.61 -0.59
N TYR A 159 17.31 4.28 -0.60
CA TYR A 159 16.19 3.50 -1.10
C TYR A 159 15.77 2.47 -0.06
N LEU A 160 14.53 2.56 0.38
CA LEU A 160 13.92 1.59 1.30
C LEU A 160 13.19 0.53 0.49
N VAL A 161 13.60 -0.73 0.63
CA VAL A 161 13.19 -1.85 -0.23
C VAL A 161 12.61 -2.98 0.59
N CYS A 162 11.39 -3.40 0.27
CA CYS A 162 10.80 -4.65 0.76
C CYS A 162 11.22 -5.80 -0.15
N HIS A 163 11.97 -6.77 0.37
CA HIS A 163 12.34 -8.03 -0.28
C HIS A 163 11.43 -9.14 0.22
N GLU A 164 10.33 -9.40 -0.50
CA GLU A 164 9.32 -10.37 -0.07
C GLU A 164 9.90 -11.78 0.04
N GLY A 165 10.67 -12.22 -0.96
CA GLY A 165 11.26 -13.55 -1.01
C GLY A 165 12.31 -13.78 0.08
N ASP A 166 13.02 -12.73 0.48
CA ASP A 166 14.00 -12.77 1.57
C ASP A 166 13.34 -12.61 2.95
N GLY A 167 12.13 -12.06 3.02
CA GLY A 167 11.50 -11.68 4.29
C GLY A 167 12.22 -10.55 5.01
N THR A 168 12.79 -9.60 4.27
CA THR A 168 13.70 -8.57 4.80
C THR A 168 13.38 -7.22 4.21
N VAL A 169 13.43 -6.16 5.03
CA VAL A 169 13.46 -4.77 4.56
C VAL A 169 14.89 -4.28 4.60
N ARG A 170 15.38 -3.72 3.48
CA ARG A 170 16.72 -3.15 3.38
C ARG A 170 16.67 -1.69 2.96
N GLU A 171 17.58 -0.91 3.53
CA GLU A 171 17.89 0.45 3.07
C GLU A 171 19.23 0.43 2.35
N TYR A 172 19.23 0.98 1.15
CA TYR A 172 20.41 1.07 0.29
C TYR A 172 20.83 2.52 0.12
N ASP A 173 22.13 2.77 0.15
CA ASP A 173 22.67 4.06 -0.30
C ASP A 173 22.63 4.17 -1.84
N GLY A 174 23.01 5.33 -2.36
CA GLY A 174 23.04 5.57 -3.80
C GLY A 174 24.09 4.80 -4.59
N ALA A 175 24.96 4.02 -3.93
CA ALA A 175 25.94 3.12 -4.54
C ALA A 175 25.50 1.64 -4.48
N GLY A 176 24.38 1.34 -3.80
CA GLY A 176 23.86 -0.01 -3.64
C GLY A 176 24.40 -0.75 -2.41
N ASN A 177 25.07 -0.04 -1.50
CA ASN A 177 25.46 -0.64 -0.23
C ASN A 177 24.25 -0.69 0.71
N VAL A 178 24.07 -1.83 1.40
CA VAL A 178 23.08 -1.96 2.47
C VAL A 178 23.57 -1.19 3.69
N VAL A 179 22.85 -0.14 4.07
CA VAL A 179 23.17 0.70 5.24
C VAL A 179 22.33 0.34 6.46
N TRP A 180 21.17 -0.28 6.24
CA TRP A 180 20.32 -0.84 7.28
C TRP A 180 19.54 -2.03 6.71
N GLU A 181 19.28 -3.05 7.53
CA GLU A 181 18.41 -4.17 7.16
C GLU A 181 17.66 -4.69 8.39
N TYR A 182 16.45 -5.22 8.16
CA TYR A 182 15.60 -5.78 9.20
C TYR A 182 14.92 -7.05 8.69
N ASP A 183 15.22 -8.19 9.30
CA ASP A 183 14.57 -9.45 9.00
C ASP A 183 13.24 -9.53 9.73
N ILE A 184 12.16 -9.81 9.00
CA ILE A 184 10.82 -9.94 9.58
C ILE A 184 10.78 -11.19 10.46
N PRO A 185 10.51 -11.05 11.77
CA PRO A 185 10.51 -12.19 12.67
C PRO A 185 9.28 -13.07 12.48
N MET A 186 9.46 -14.36 12.65
CA MET A 186 8.37 -15.36 12.66
C MET A 186 7.57 -15.38 13.97
N PHE A 187 7.93 -14.58 14.97
CA PHE A 187 7.26 -14.50 16.28
C PHE A 187 7.03 -15.86 16.95
N GLY A 188 7.91 -16.83 16.71
CA GLY A 188 7.82 -18.19 17.24
C GLY A 188 6.72 -19.08 16.61
N LYS A 189 6.09 -18.63 15.54
CA LYS A 189 5.07 -19.40 14.81
C LYS A 189 5.69 -20.15 13.63
N PRO A 190 5.23 -21.37 13.30
CA PRO A 190 5.63 -22.06 12.08
C PRO A 190 5.05 -21.34 10.84
N ALA A 191 5.74 -21.48 9.70
CA ALA A 191 5.20 -21.03 8.42
C ALA A 191 3.98 -21.89 8.03
N ALA A 192 2.98 -21.22 7.42
CA ALA A 192 1.82 -21.84 6.81
C ALA A 192 1.59 -21.23 5.44
N GLU A 193 1.50 -22.06 4.40
CA GLU A 193 1.29 -21.59 3.03
C GLU A 193 -0.09 -20.95 2.84
N GLY A 194 -0.23 -20.13 1.79
CA GLY A 194 -1.48 -19.46 1.45
C GLY A 194 -1.37 -17.93 1.55
N HIS A 195 -2.51 -17.26 1.40
CA HIS A 195 -2.64 -15.81 1.44
C HIS A 195 -3.70 -15.35 2.46
N GLY A 196 -4.64 -16.20 2.81
CA GLY A 196 -5.73 -15.90 3.74
C GLY A 196 -5.28 -15.81 5.20
N PRO A 197 -6.23 -15.59 6.12
CA PRO A 197 -5.95 -15.42 7.55
C PRO A 197 -5.28 -16.63 8.22
N GLU A 198 -5.37 -17.81 7.62
CA GLU A 198 -4.78 -19.06 8.07
C GLU A 198 -3.30 -19.21 7.69
N ALA A 199 -2.85 -18.48 6.67
CA ALA A 199 -1.46 -18.47 6.25
C ALA A 199 -0.57 -17.81 7.29
N PHE A 200 0.73 -18.07 7.26
CA PHE A 200 1.68 -17.35 8.11
C PHE A 200 3.10 -17.41 7.55
N GLY A 201 3.80 -16.30 7.61
CA GLY A 201 5.17 -16.19 7.13
C GLY A 201 5.82 -14.85 7.51
N ASN A 202 6.98 -14.60 6.91
CA ASN A 202 7.76 -13.39 7.12
C ASN A 202 7.84 -12.48 5.90
N LYS A 203 6.93 -12.63 4.95
CA LYS A 203 6.92 -11.77 3.76
C LYS A 203 6.61 -10.33 4.14
N CYS A 204 7.40 -9.38 3.59
CA CYS A 204 7.09 -7.96 3.72
C CYS A 204 6.48 -7.42 2.42
N PHE A 205 5.64 -6.39 2.53
CA PHE A 205 5.00 -5.79 1.37
C PHE A 205 5.34 -4.31 1.21
N ALA A 206 5.16 -3.50 2.23
CA ALA A 206 5.47 -2.08 2.24
C ALA A 206 6.27 -1.68 3.48
N ALA A 207 7.12 -0.67 3.33
CA ALA A 207 7.83 -0.03 4.41
C ALA A 207 7.83 1.48 4.22
N VAL A 208 7.55 2.22 5.30
CA VAL A 208 7.49 3.69 5.31
C VAL A 208 8.42 4.23 6.37
N ARG A 209 9.35 5.11 5.99
CA ARG A 209 10.20 5.82 6.94
C ARG A 209 9.39 6.94 7.60
N LEU A 210 9.30 6.90 8.93
CA LEU A 210 8.60 7.88 9.75
C LEU A 210 9.53 9.09 10.07
N GLU A 211 8.92 10.21 10.49
CA GLU A 211 9.66 11.43 10.86
C GLU A 211 10.60 11.24 12.06
N ASN A 212 10.26 10.33 12.96
CA ASN A 212 11.08 9.99 14.12
C ASN A 212 12.26 9.08 13.79
N GLY A 213 12.45 8.72 12.50
CA GLY A 213 13.49 7.83 12.02
C GLY A 213 13.15 6.34 12.10
N ASN A 214 12.03 5.96 12.71
CA ASN A 214 11.58 4.58 12.72
C ASN A 214 11.05 4.16 11.35
N THR A 215 10.93 2.87 11.14
CA THR A 215 10.36 2.29 9.91
C THR A 215 9.07 1.54 10.24
N LEU A 216 7.97 1.94 9.63
CA LEU A 216 6.70 1.23 9.69
C LEU A 216 6.67 0.18 8.58
N ILE A 217 6.36 -1.08 8.90
CA ILE A 217 6.44 -2.21 7.96
C ILE A 217 5.14 -3.00 7.97
N SER A 218 4.56 -3.24 6.79
CA SER A 218 3.51 -4.24 6.59
C SER A 218 4.14 -5.60 6.29
N THR A 219 3.76 -6.61 7.08
CA THR A 219 4.43 -7.91 7.08
C THR A 219 3.76 -8.94 6.15
N GLY A 220 2.93 -8.50 5.19
CA GLY A 220 2.27 -9.41 4.25
C GLY A 220 1.54 -10.53 4.98
N ASN A 221 1.94 -11.78 4.73
CA ASN A 221 1.38 -12.98 5.40
C ASN A 221 1.81 -13.15 6.87
N GLY A 222 2.52 -12.22 7.45
CA GLY A 222 2.71 -12.11 8.91
C GLY A 222 1.50 -11.49 9.61
N HIS A 223 0.55 -10.93 8.84
CA HIS A 223 -0.71 -10.35 9.30
C HIS A 223 -0.56 -9.20 10.31
N ARG A 224 0.52 -8.41 10.19
CA ARG A 224 0.88 -7.36 11.13
C ARG A 224 1.34 -6.10 10.45
N VAL A 225 1.24 -5.01 11.19
CA VAL A 225 2.04 -3.81 10.96
C VAL A 225 2.93 -3.63 12.17
N ILE A 226 4.23 -3.43 11.96
CA ILE A 226 5.21 -3.20 13.03
C ILE A 226 5.93 -1.89 12.81
N GLU A 227 6.25 -1.18 13.89
CA GLU A 227 7.15 -0.03 13.88
C GLU A 227 8.48 -0.44 14.51
N VAL A 228 9.57 -0.24 13.75
CA VAL A 228 10.91 -0.69 14.10
C VAL A 228 11.85 0.51 14.17
N THR A 229 12.63 0.61 15.25
CA THR A 229 13.63 1.66 15.43
C THR A 229 14.84 1.44 14.52
N PRO A 230 15.71 2.47 14.32
CA PRO A 230 17.01 2.28 13.65
C PRO A 230 17.90 1.21 14.34
N ALA A 231 17.71 1.01 15.66
CA ALA A 231 18.40 -0.04 16.43
C ALA A 231 17.76 -1.43 16.28
N LYS A 232 16.75 -1.57 15.39
CA LYS A 232 16.05 -2.83 15.09
C LYS A 232 15.14 -3.35 16.21
N GLU A 233 14.69 -2.49 17.09
CA GLU A 233 13.73 -2.82 18.13
C GLU A 233 12.32 -2.55 17.68
N ILE A 234 11.38 -3.49 17.90
CA ILE A 234 9.95 -3.27 17.68
C ILE A 234 9.43 -2.41 18.84
N VAL A 235 8.87 -1.24 18.51
CA VAL A 235 8.32 -0.30 19.50
C VAL A 235 6.81 -0.19 19.43
N TRP A 236 6.20 -0.66 18.36
CA TRP A 236 4.75 -0.74 18.20
C TRP A 236 4.38 -1.89 17.25
N THR A 237 3.23 -2.50 17.50
CA THR A 237 2.70 -3.59 16.68
C THR A 237 1.18 -3.50 16.59
N LEU A 238 0.62 -3.72 15.41
CA LEU A 238 -0.78 -4.07 15.20
C LEU A 238 -0.83 -5.54 14.81
N GLU A 239 -1.39 -6.36 15.68
CA GLU A 239 -1.50 -7.81 15.50
C GLU A 239 -2.75 -8.17 14.68
N GLN A 240 -2.80 -9.39 14.18
CA GLN A 240 -3.85 -9.94 13.31
C GLN A 240 -5.28 -9.67 13.80
N ASN A 241 -5.54 -9.75 15.11
CA ASN A 241 -6.86 -9.66 15.71
C ASN A 241 -6.98 -8.51 16.75
N ASP A 242 -6.10 -7.51 16.66
CA ASP A 242 -6.13 -6.36 17.58
C ASP A 242 -7.31 -5.42 17.33
N LEU A 243 -7.85 -5.43 16.10
CA LEU A 243 -8.98 -4.59 15.72
C LEU A 243 -10.30 -5.32 15.99
N PRO A 244 -11.23 -4.73 16.77
CA PRO A 244 -12.50 -5.38 17.10
C PRO A 244 -13.31 -5.78 15.86
N GLY A 245 -13.58 -7.08 15.71
CA GLY A 245 -14.37 -7.61 14.59
C GLY A 245 -13.66 -7.66 13.24
N ILE A 246 -12.36 -7.35 13.19
CA ILE A 246 -11.56 -7.37 11.97
C ILE A 246 -10.39 -8.35 12.14
N THR A 247 -10.22 -9.24 11.18
CA THR A 247 -9.06 -10.10 11.06
C THR A 247 -8.17 -9.59 9.92
N LEU A 248 -6.91 -9.27 10.24
CA LEU A 248 -5.92 -8.94 9.22
C LEU A 248 -5.43 -10.23 8.54
N ALA A 249 -5.28 -10.17 7.21
CA ALA A 249 -4.70 -11.24 6.42
C ALA A 249 -3.40 -10.78 5.74
N TRP A 250 -3.36 -10.71 4.44
CA TRP A 250 -2.17 -10.22 3.73
C TRP A 250 -2.12 -8.69 3.81
N VAL A 251 -1.38 -8.18 4.80
CA VAL A 251 -1.24 -6.73 5.00
C VAL A 251 -0.34 -6.14 3.93
N THR A 252 -0.88 -5.22 3.13
CA THR A 252 -0.23 -4.71 1.92
C THR A 252 0.16 -3.24 2.04
N THR A 253 -0.56 -2.36 1.37
CA THR A 253 -0.25 -0.94 1.32
C THR A 253 -0.29 -0.29 2.70
N LEU A 254 0.59 0.70 2.89
CA LEU A 254 0.63 1.57 4.06
C LEU A 254 0.61 3.02 3.62
N GLU A 255 -0.29 3.79 4.19
CA GLU A 255 -0.33 5.24 4.02
C GLU A 255 -0.32 5.88 5.41
N VAL A 256 0.68 6.70 5.69
CA VAL A 256 0.80 7.44 6.95
C VAL A 256 0.26 8.84 6.74
N LEU A 257 -0.83 9.16 7.44
CA LEU A 257 -1.55 10.42 7.30
C LEU A 257 -0.89 11.54 8.11
N PRO A 258 -1.07 12.82 7.74
CA PRO A 258 -0.53 13.95 8.50
C PRO A 258 -1.06 14.06 9.94
N ASN A 259 -2.25 13.48 10.22
CA ASN A 259 -2.81 13.40 11.57
C ASN A 259 -2.17 12.28 12.41
N GLY A 260 -1.26 11.49 11.83
CA GLY A 260 -0.59 10.36 12.47
C GLY A 260 -1.32 9.03 12.38
N ASN A 261 -2.49 8.96 11.76
CA ASN A 261 -3.20 7.70 11.51
C ASN A 261 -2.55 6.90 10.36
N TYR A 262 -2.81 5.61 10.34
CA TYR A 262 -2.33 4.69 9.30
C TYR A 262 -3.50 4.14 8.50
N VAL A 263 -3.45 4.23 7.16
CA VAL A 263 -4.33 3.47 6.28
C VAL A 263 -3.59 2.20 5.85
N ILE A 264 -4.24 1.07 6.05
CA ILE A 264 -3.65 -0.27 5.94
C ILE A 264 -4.48 -1.07 4.95
N GLY A 265 -3.84 -1.69 3.95
CA GLY A 265 -4.45 -2.64 3.05
C GLY A 265 -4.56 -4.02 3.71
N ASN A 266 -5.74 -4.62 3.60
CA ASN A 266 -6.07 -5.94 4.15
C ASN A 266 -6.47 -6.91 3.03
N CYS A 267 -5.51 -7.26 2.18
CA CYS A 267 -5.68 -8.12 1.03
C CYS A 267 -5.93 -9.59 1.48
N HIS A 268 -6.68 -10.37 0.73
CA HIS A 268 -6.99 -11.79 1.02
C HIS A 268 -7.72 -12.06 2.35
N ALA A 269 -8.34 -11.06 2.95
CA ALA A 269 -9.03 -11.19 4.23
C ALA A 269 -10.46 -11.80 4.12
N GLY A 270 -10.95 -12.00 2.91
CA GLY A 270 -12.29 -12.52 2.64
C GLY A 270 -13.39 -11.48 2.79
N PRO A 271 -14.65 -11.86 2.48
CA PRO A 271 -15.77 -10.92 2.43
C PRO A 271 -16.22 -10.40 3.80
N GLU A 272 -15.80 -11.03 4.89
CA GLU A 272 -16.19 -10.65 6.25
C GLU A 272 -15.31 -9.54 6.85
N ASN A 273 -14.26 -9.12 6.12
CA ASN A 273 -13.29 -8.15 6.61
C ASN A 273 -13.15 -6.98 5.64
N PRO A 274 -12.90 -5.76 6.14
CA PRO A 274 -12.64 -4.61 5.28
C PRO A 274 -11.33 -4.81 4.49
N THR A 275 -11.30 -4.25 3.28
CA THR A 275 -10.13 -4.27 2.40
C THR A 275 -9.16 -3.12 2.69
N LEU A 276 -9.64 -2.02 3.27
CA LEU A 276 -8.83 -0.92 3.81
C LEU A 276 -9.31 -0.56 5.21
N VAL A 277 -8.38 -0.21 6.08
CA VAL A 277 -8.67 0.21 7.45
C VAL A 277 -7.80 1.42 7.81
N GLU A 278 -8.41 2.52 8.27
CA GLU A 278 -7.69 3.61 8.95
C GLU A 278 -7.68 3.37 10.45
N VAL A 279 -6.50 3.38 11.03
CA VAL A 279 -6.26 3.10 12.45
C VAL A 279 -5.55 4.26 13.12
N GLU A 280 -6.04 4.70 14.27
CA GLU A 280 -5.30 5.55 15.19
C GLU A 280 -4.27 4.69 15.96
N PRO A 281 -2.95 4.91 15.79
CA PRO A 281 -1.94 3.97 16.31
C PRO A 281 -1.91 3.87 17.82
N LYS A 282 -2.16 4.97 18.56
CA LYS A 282 -2.06 5.00 20.02
C LYS A 282 -3.10 4.14 20.71
N THR A 283 -4.32 4.12 20.19
CA THR A 283 -5.46 3.40 20.79
C THR A 283 -5.82 2.14 20.01
N LYS A 284 -5.28 1.95 18.82
CA LYS A 284 -5.66 0.94 17.82
C LYS A 284 -7.15 1.03 17.47
N LYS A 285 -7.73 2.25 17.55
CA LYS A 285 -9.12 2.48 17.18
C LYS A 285 -9.23 2.57 15.67
N VAL A 286 -10.18 1.83 15.10
CA VAL A 286 -10.61 2.01 13.71
C VAL A 286 -11.34 3.34 13.58
N VAL A 287 -10.82 4.22 12.72
CA VAL A 287 -11.38 5.54 12.43
C VAL A 287 -12.26 5.49 11.19
N TRP A 288 -11.82 4.73 10.20
CA TRP A 288 -12.52 4.49 8.95
C TRP A 288 -12.19 3.10 8.43
N GLN A 289 -13.11 2.51 7.66
CA GLN A 289 -12.90 1.27 6.92
C GLN A 289 -13.64 1.30 5.59
N PHE A 290 -13.15 0.49 4.66
CA PHE A 290 -13.77 0.28 3.35
C PHE A 290 -13.97 -1.22 3.11
N ASP A 291 -15.23 -1.63 2.96
CA ASP A 291 -15.64 -3.02 2.71
C ASP A 291 -15.72 -3.27 1.20
N GLY A 292 -14.56 -3.34 0.54
CA GLY A 292 -14.48 -3.37 -0.92
C GLY A 292 -14.54 -4.75 -1.57
N HIS A 293 -14.69 -5.84 -0.79
CA HIS A 293 -14.60 -7.20 -1.33
C HIS A 293 -15.61 -7.49 -2.45
N ALA A 294 -16.86 -7.03 -2.32
CA ALA A 294 -17.90 -7.26 -3.32
C ALA A 294 -17.56 -6.62 -4.69
N GLU A 295 -16.88 -5.47 -4.66
CA GLU A 295 -16.54 -4.68 -5.85
C GLU A 295 -15.17 -5.04 -6.44
N PHE A 296 -14.17 -5.31 -5.59
CA PHE A 296 -12.77 -5.42 -5.97
C PHE A 296 -12.16 -6.79 -5.66
N GLY A 297 -12.96 -7.74 -5.17
CA GLY A 297 -12.50 -9.08 -4.84
C GLY A 297 -11.53 -9.13 -3.67
N ASN A 298 -10.79 -10.23 -3.63
CA ASN A 298 -9.91 -10.58 -2.52
C ASN A 298 -8.44 -10.19 -2.73
N SER A 299 -8.12 -9.53 -3.84
CA SER A 299 -6.73 -9.24 -4.25
C SER A 299 -6.40 -7.75 -4.35
N MET A 300 -7.16 -6.88 -3.69
CA MET A 300 -6.87 -5.45 -3.65
C MET A 300 -5.60 -5.17 -2.84
N SER A 301 -4.47 -4.99 -3.52
CA SER A 301 -3.15 -4.89 -2.90
C SER A 301 -2.59 -3.46 -2.82
N ASN A 302 -3.33 -2.48 -3.31
CA ASN A 302 -2.89 -1.08 -3.34
C ASN A 302 -4.02 -0.12 -3.00
N SER A 303 -3.65 1.06 -2.54
CA SER A 303 -4.51 2.24 -2.42
C SER A 303 -3.70 3.50 -2.66
N LEU A 304 -4.39 4.58 -3.01
CA LEU A 304 -3.86 5.92 -3.09
C LEU A 304 -4.95 6.90 -2.66
N LEU A 305 -4.82 7.49 -1.48
CA LEU A 305 -5.74 8.54 -1.02
C LEU A 305 -5.63 9.77 -1.92
N LEU A 306 -6.76 10.32 -2.33
CA LEU A 306 -6.87 11.45 -3.25
C LEU A 306 -7.30 12.75 -2.57
N ASP A 307 -7.85 12.65 -1.37
CA ASP A 307 -8.42 13.74 -0.56
C ASP A 307 -7.51 14.22 0.57
N VAL A 308 -6.43 13.50 0.85
CA VAL A 308 -5.46 13.85 1.89
C VAL A 308 -4.13 14.25 1.28
N ALA A 309 -3.69 15.47 1.49
CA ALA A 309 -2.37 15.92 1.08
C ALA A 309 -1.31 15.56 2.14
N GLY A 310 -0.05 15.32 1.71
CA GLY A 310 1.05 15.04 2.63
C GLY A 310 1.07 13.62 3.19
N VAL A 311 0.36 12.70 2.55
CA VAL A 311 0.43 11.26 2.88
C VAL A 311 1.83 10.73 2.56
N ARG A 312 2.41 9.99 3.50
CA ARG A 312 3.67 9.25 3.29
C ARG A 312 3.35 7.80 2.93
N ARG A 313 4.10 7.27 2.00
CA ARG A 313 3.87 5.93 1.46
C ARG A 313 5.18 5.18 1.27
#